data_912f992d5401eee66611c97ac774e636
#
_entry.id   912f992d5401eee66611c97ac774e636
#
_cell.length_a   1.000
_cell.length_b   1.000
_cell.length_c   1.000
_cell.angle_alpha   90.00
_cell.angle_beta   90.00
_cell.angle_gamma   90.00
#
_symmetry.space_group_name_H-M   'P 1'
#
loop_
_entity.id
_entity.type
_entity.pdbx_description
1 polymer ?
#
loop_
_entity_poly.entity_id
_entity_poly.type
_entity_poly.pdbx_seq_one_letter_code
_entity_poly.pdbx_strand_id
1 'polypeptide(L)'
;MALKGKYEQSHVAVKVIQWIGCILVCSMIAAGSMFIFEQPLSVTALKWVQFFQSTAMFLLPPLCMAYLWSQEPMKWLKVSEFQSFKFSGIAILLMLVALPAINLLSYWNQQMSLPAFLEPLEQWMKTSEESAKVLTEQFMHATTFGGLIINILLMALLPALGEELTFRGVLQRLLTPRITSSSPYRQTPHIAIWCSALLFSAIHLQFYGFVPRMLMGALFGYMLVWTGSLWIPILMHFTNNAMAVLLYFVSLRVGWDMEKMDAIGTNDTLWLGVVSMVITIIGVYAFRRSTTMSNASSRMSSGS
;
A
#
# COMPACT_ATOMS: atom_id res chain seq x y z
N MET A 1 -32.75 -15.26 -0.36
CA MET A 1 -31.57 -15.96 -0.94
C MET A 1 -30.30 -15.36 -0.35
N ALA A 2 -29.39 -16.20 0.14
CA ALA A 2 -28.10 -15.70 0.67
C ALA A 2 -27.26 -15.12 -0.45
N LEU A 3 -26.78 -13.87 -0.28
CA LEU A 3 -25.91 -13.17 -1.25
C LEU A 3 -24.48 -13.68 -1.21
N LYS A 4 -24.09 -14.31 -0.11
CA LYS A 4 -22.73 -14.80 0.13
C LYS A 4 -22.33 -15.83 -0.93
N GLY A 5 -21.22 -15.61 -1.61
CA GLY A 5 -20.70 -16.49 -2.66
C GLY A 5 -21.54 -16.57 -3.93
N LYS A 6 -22.61 -15.77 -4.06
CA LYS A 6 -23.54 -15.83 -5.20
C LYS A 6 -22.84 -15.69 -6.56
N TYR A 7 -21.77 -14.93 -6.63
CA TYR A 7 -21.02 -14.65 -7.87
C TYR A 7 -19.65 -15.34 -7.91
N GLU A 8 -19.46 -16.42 -7.14
CA GLU A 8 -18.20 -17.17 -7.06
C GLU A 8 -17.71 -17.65 -8.43
N GLN A 9 -18.64 -18.17 -9.25
CA GLN A 9 -18.36 -18.72 -10.58
C GLN A 9 -18.36 -17.67 -11.70
N SER A 10 -18.58 -16.39 -11.40
CA SER A 10 -18.63 -15.35 -12.41
C SER A 10 -17.28 -15.17 -13.10
N HIS A 11 -17.31 -14.84 -14.39
CA HIS A 11 -16.13 -14.51 -15.18
C HIS A 11 -15.37 -13.30 -14.57
N VAL A 12 -14.04 -13.27 -14.72
CA VAL A 12 -13.19 -12.21 -14.15
C VAL A 12 -13.63 -10.82 -14.60
N ALA A 13 -14.00 -10.64 -15.87
CA ALA A 13 -14.48 -9.35 -16.38
C ALA A 13 -15.73 -8.86 -15.62
N VAL A 14 -16.68 -9.76 -15.32
CA VAL A 14 -17.88 -9.42 -14.53
C VAL A 14 -17.48 -8.98 -13.11
N LYS A 15 -16.53 -9.68 -12.48
CA LYS A 15 -16.00 -9.31 -11.17
C LYS A 15 -15.33 -7.95 -11.18
N VAL A 16 -14.55 -7.65 -12.20
CA VAL A 16 -13.92 -6.32 -12.38
C VAL A 16 -14.97 -5.22 -12.50
N ILE A 17 -16.02 -5.43 -13.33
CA ILE A 17 -17.12 -4.47 -13.48
C ILE A 17 -17.86 -4.25 -12.15
N GLN A 18 -18.18 -5.34 -11.44
CA GLN A 18 -18.83 -5.26 -10.13
C GLN A 18 -17.98 -4.49 -9.12
N TRP A 19 -16.68 -4.74 -9.08
CA TRP A 19 -15.75 -4.08 -8.16
C TRP A 19 -15.60 -2.59 -8.46
N ILE A 20 -15.38 -2.23 -9.74
CA ILE A 20 -15.33 -0.82 -10.16
C ILE A 20 -16.67 -0.12 -9.86
N GLY A 21 -17.79 -0.75 -10.18
CA GLY A 21 -19.12 -0.20 -9.87
C GLY A 21 -19.32 0.02 -8.36
N CYS A 22 -18.87 -0.91 -7.53
CA CYS A 22 -18.92 -0.76 -6.07
C CYS A 22 -18.03 0.40 -5.59
N ILE A 23 -16.80 0.54 -6.10
CA ILE A 23 -15.92 1.66 -5.79
C ILE A 23 -16.60 2.99 -6.15
N LEU A 24 -17.14 3.10 -7.38
CA LEU A 24 -17.78 4.32 -7.84
C LEU A 24 -18.98 4.71 -6.96
N VAL A 25 -19.87 3.77 -6.65
CA VAL A 25 -21.04 4.02 -5.79
C VAL A 25 -20.60 4.43 -4.38
N CYS A 26 -19.68 3.70 -3.77
CA CYS A 26 -19.18 4.03 -2.43
C CYS A 26 -18.47 5.40 -2.42
N SER A 27 -17.67 5.71 -3.45
CA SER A 27 -16.97 6.99 -3.56
C SER A 27 -17.94 8.16 -3.77
N MET A 28 -19.01 7.97 -4.54
CA MET A 28 -20.07 8.99 -4.70
C MET A 28 -20.78 9.28 -3.37
N ILE A 29 -21.11 8.24 -2.61
CA ILE A 29 -21.71 8.39 -1.27
C ILE A 29 -20.73 9.11 -0.33
N ALA A 30 -19.46 8.72 -0.34
CA ALA A 30 -18.44 9.36 0.50
C ALA A 30 -18.16 10.82 0.09
N ALA A 31 -18.22 11.15 -1.20
CA ALA A 31 -18.10 12.53 -1.65
C ALA A 31 -19.20 13.44 -1.06
N GLY A 32 -20.38 12.87 -0.81
CA GLY A 32 -21.45 13.57 -0.09
C GLY A 32 -21.06 14.00 1.33
N SER A 33 -20.06 13.38 1.95
CA SER A 33 -19.57 13.78 3.27
C SER A 33 -18.97 15.20 3.29
N MET A 34 -18.49 15.70 2.16
CA MET A 34 -17.98 17.08 2.05
C MET A 34 -19.05 18.15 2.29
N PHE A 35 -20.32 17.82 2.02
CA PHE A 35 -21.46 18.75 2.22
C PHE A 35 -22.00 18.74 3.66
N ILE A 36 -21.50 17.83 4.51
CA ILE A 36 -21.90 17.76 5.93
C ILE A 36 -21.20 18.85 6.75
N PHE A 37 -20.03 19.31 6.29
CA PHE A 37 -19.18 20.25 7.00
C PHE A 37 -19.28 21.65 6.40
N GLU A 38 -19.18 22.67 7.27
CA GLU A 38 -19.11 24.08 6.85
C GLU A 38 -17.84 24.37 6.04
N GLN A 39 -17.99 25.23 5.03
CA GLN A 39 -16.88 25.65 4.18
C GLN A 39 -16.31 27.00 4.63
N PRO A 40 -14.98 27.22 4.59
CA PRO A 40 -13.92 26.26 4.21
C PRO A 40 -13.72 25.17 5.26
N LEU A 41 -13.35 23.97 4.81
CA LEU A 41 -13.18 22.81 5.69
C LEU A 41 -12.04 23.03 6.71
N SER A 42 -12.36 22.84 7.99
CA SER A 42 -11.32 22.75 9.03
C SER A 42 -10.46 21.50 8.86
N VAL A 43 -9.24 21.47 9.42
CA VAL A 43 -8.37 20.28 9.39
C VAL A 43 -9.08 19.05 9.99
N THR A 44 -9.88 19.24 11.04
CA THR A 44 -10.69 18.17 11.63
C THR A 44 -11.74 17.65 10.66
N ALA A 45 -12.45 18.52 9.97
CA ALA A 45 -13.43 18.15 8.94
C ALA A 45 -12.75 17.41 7.78
N LEU A 46 -11.59 17.89 7.30
CA LEU A 46 -10.80 17.22 6.27
C LEU A 46 -10.38 15.81 6.70
N LYS A 47 -9.99 15.58 7.95
CA LYS A 47 -9.68 14.24 8.48
C LYS A 47 -10.90 13.31 8.46
N TRP A 48 -12.09 13.80 8.79
CA TRP A 48 -13.33 13.04 8.67
C TRP A 48 -13.67 12.71 7.23
N VAL A 49 -13.55 13.68 6.33
CA VAL A 49 -13.76 13.46 4.88
C VAL A 49 -12.79 12.40 4.36
N GLN A 50 -11.51 12.47 4.73
CA GLN A 50 -10.53 11.46 4.36
C GLN A 50 -10.88 10.07 4.92
N PHE A 51 -11.32 9.98 6.18
CA PHE A 51 -11.77 8.72 6.76
C PHE A 51 -12.91 8.10 5.95
N PHE A 52 -13.94 8.88 5.62
CA PHE A 52 -15.07 8.39 4.82
C PHE A 52 -14.65 7.99 3.42
N GLN A 53 -13.85 8.81 2.74
CA GLN A 53 -13.37 8.53 1.39
C GLN A 53 -12.46 7.29 1.34
N SER A 54 -11.49 7.20 2.23
CA SER A 54 -10.57 6.04 2.28
C SER A 54 -11.33 4.75 2.61
N THR A 55 -12.28 4.80 3.55
CA THR A 55 -13.13 3.65 3.89
C THR A 55 -13.99 3.23 2.70
N ALA A 56 -14.63 4.18 2.04
CA ALA A 56 -15.52 3.94 0.91
C ALA A 56 -14.78 3.44 -0.34
N MET A 57 -13.59 3.95 -0.61
CA MET A 57 -12.83 3.60 -1.82
C MET A 57 -12.01 2.32 -1.64
N PHE A 58 -11.36 2.13 -0.48
CA PHE A 58 -10.35 1.09 -0.32
C PHE A 58 -10.72 -0.02 0.67
N LEU A 59 -11.62 0.21 1.63
CA LEU A 59 -11.95 -0.79 2.65
C LEU A 59 -13.27 -1.51 2.35
N LEU A 60 -14.36 -0.79 2.11
CA LEU A 60 -15.68 -1.39 1.88
C LEU A 60 -15.76 -2.22 0.58
N PRO A 61 -15.31 -1.74 -0.59
CA PRO A 61 -15.47 -2.49 -1.84
C PRO A 61 -14.79 -3.86 -1.82
N PRO A 62 -13.52 -4.04 -1.39
CA PRO A 62 -12.92 -5.37 -1.32
C PRO A 62 -13.64 -6.31 -0.35
N LEU A 63 -14.17 -5.83 0.78
CA LEU A 63 -14.93 -6.64 1.72
C LEU A 63 -16.28 -7.06 1.13
N CYS A 64 -17.02 -6.13 0.50
CA CYS A 64 -18.28 -6.43 -0.19
C CYS A 64 -18.08 -7.43 -1.32
N MET A 65 -17.05 -7.23 -2.13
CA MET A 65 -16.78 -8.13 -3.25
C MET A 65 -16.33 -9.51 -2.79
N ALA A 66 -15.48 -9.60 -1.78
CA ALA A 66 -15.10 -10.90 -1.21
C ALA A 66 -16.32 -11.66 -0.67
N TYR A 67 -17.25 -10.97 -0.03
CA TYR A 67 -18.52 -11.57 0.45
C TYR A 67 -19.38 -12.09 -0.71
N LEU A 68 -19.47 -11.35 -1.80
CA LEU A 68 -20.26 -11.73 -2.97
C LEU A 68 -19.60 -12.85 -3.80
N TRP A 69 -18.25 -12.93 -3.81
CA TRP A 69 -17.50 -13.83 -4.68
C TRP A 69 -16.98 -15.09 -3.99
N SER A 70 -17.19 -15.25 -2.68
CA SER A 70 -16.67 -16.42 -1.98
C SER A 70 -17.58 -16.85 -0.80
N GLN A 71 -17.68 -18.15 -0.61
CA GLN A 71 -18.28 -18.73 0.61
C GLN A 71 -17.38 -18.50 1.84
N GLU A 72 -16.08 -18.24 1.65
CA GLU A 72 -15.09 -17.95 2.70
C GLU A 72 -14.36 -16.61 2.44
N PRO A 73 -15.03 -15.45 2.64
CA PRO A 73 -14.49 -14.13 2.26
C PRO A 73 -13.10 -13.82 2.83
N MET A 74 -12.88 -14.15 4.12
CA MET A 74 -11.59 -13.85 4.79
C MET A 74 -10.45 -14.72 4.26
N LYS A 75 -10.70 -15.98 3.95
CA LYS A 75 -9.73 -16.84 3.26
C LYS A 75 -9.50 -16.37 1.83
N TRP A 76 -10.55 -15.91 1.17
CA TRP A 76 -10.43 -15.35 -0.18
C TRP A 76 -9.52 -14.13 -0.19
N LEU A 77 -9.64 -13.21 0.77
CA LEU A 77 -8.77 -12.04 0.92
C LEU A 77 -7.40 -12.35 1.54
N LYS A 78 -7.13 -13.60 1.94
CA LYS A 78 -5.87 -13.99 2.61
C LYS A 78 -5.63 -13.30 3.97
N VAL A 79 -6.69 -12.96 4.69
CA VAL A 79 -6.64 -12.38 6.06
C VAL A 79 -7.06 -13.36 7.15
N SER A 80 -7.47 -14.59 6.80
CA SER A 80 -7.90 -15.62 7.79
C SER A 80 -6.76 -16.16 8.62
N GLU A 81 -5.53 -16.12 8.10
CA GLU A 81 -4.35 -16.69 8.73
C GLU A 81 -3.31 -15.62 8.96
N PHE A 82 -2.96 -15.41 10.21
CA PHE A 82 -1.86 -14.55 10.60
C PHE A 82 -0.55 -15.35 10.49
N GLN A 83 0.48 -14.76 9.92
CA GLN A 83 1.79 -15.40 9.87
C GLN A 83 2.46 -15.40 11.25
N SER A 84 3.45 -16.29 11.44
CA SER A 84 4.17 -16.37 12.70
C SER A 84 4.77 -15.01 13.08
N PHE A 85 4.84 -14.73 14.38
CA PHE A 85 5.45 -13.50 14.90
C PHE A 85 6.87 -13.28 14.38
N LYS A 86 7.61 -14.38 14.11
CA LYS A 86 8.95 -14.32 13.50
C LYS A 86 8.92 -13.64 12.13
N PHE A 87 8.05 -14.08 11.20
CA PHE A 87 7.95 -13.49 9.87
C PHE A 87 7.41 -12.05 9.92
N SER A 88 6.47 -11.78 10.82
CA SER A 88 5.95 -10.44 11.04
C SER A 88 7.03 -9.47 11.54
N GLY A 89 7.84 -9.89 12.53
CA GLY A 89 8.94 -9.10 13.05
C GLY A 89 10.04 -8.85 12.00
N ILE A 90 10.40 -9.86 11.20
CA ILE A 90 11.36 -9.69 10.11
C ILE A 90 10.83 -8.72 9.05
N ALA A 91 9.53 -8.79 8.69
CA ALA A 91 8.92 -7.90 7.71
C ALA A 91 8.94 -6.43 8.19
N ILE A 92 8.62 -6.18 9.45
CA ILE A 92 8.72 -4.85 10.07
C ILE A 92 10.17 -4.36 10.04
N LEU A 93 11.13 -5.18 10.46
CA LEU A 93 12.54 -4.83 10.47
C LEU A 93 13.06 -4.52 9.06
N LEU A 94 12.69 -5.34 8.08
CA LEU A 94 13.04 -5.08 6.67
C LEU A 94 12.53 -3.73 6.20
N MET A 95 11.31 -3.36 6.58
CA MET A 95 10.73 -2.06 6.20
C MET A 95 11.49 -0.91 6.85
N LEU A 96 11.83 -1.01 8.14
CA LEU A 96 12.62 0.01 8.84
C LEU A 96 14.01 0.18 8.22
N VAL A 97 14.67 -0.92 7.89
CA VAL A 97 16.00 -0.90 7.24
C VAL A 97 15.91 -0.31 5.83
N ALA A 98 14.80 -0.48 5.13
CA ALA A 98 14.61 0.03 3.77
C ALA A 98 14.41 1.55 3.69
N LEU A 99 14.10 2.26 4.78
CA LEU A 99 13.78 3.69 4.76
C LEU A 99 14.86 4.56 4.07
N PRO A 100 16.17 4.45 4.39
CA PRO A 100 17.18 5.23 3.68
C PRO A 100 17.29 4.89 2.19
N ALA A 101 17.03 3.63 1.81
CA ALA A 101 17.00 3.23 0.39
C ALA A 101 15.78 3.82 -0.33
N ILE A 102 14.64 3.90 0.33
CA ILE A 102 13.43 4.54 -0.20
C ILE A 102 13.68 6.02 -0.41
N ASN A 103 14.30 6.72 0.54
CA ASN A 103 14.68 8.12 0.40
C ASN A 103 15.64 8.32 -0.79
N LEU A 104 16.65 7.44 -0.96
CA LEU A 104 17.56 7.47 -2.10
C LEU A 104 16.82 7.32 -3.43
N LEU A 105 15.90 6.36 -3.52
CA LEU A 105 15.08 6.16 -4.73
C LEU A 105 14.16 7.35 -4.99
N SER A 106 13.58 7.96 -3.94
CA SER A 106 12.77 9.17 -4.05
C SER A 106 13.59 10.34 -4.54
N TYR A 107 14.80 10.53 -4.00
CA TYR A 107 15.73 11.56 -4.45
C TYR A 107 16.07 11.42 -5.94
N TRP A 108 16.37 10.20 -6.41
CA TRP A 108 16.62 9.99 -7.84
C TRP A 108 15.37 10.20 -8.70
N ASN A 109 14.19 9.79 -8.22
CA ASN A 109 12.95 10.03 -8.94
C ASN A 109 12.63 11.53 -9.07
N GLN A 110 12.97 12.33 -8.06
CA GLN A 110 12.80 13.79 -8.07
C GLN A 110 13.70 14.50 -9.07
N GLN A 111 14.83 13.89 -9.46
CA GLN A 111 15.72 14.45 -10.50
C GLN A 111 15.21 14.19 -11.93
N MET A 112 14.17 13.38 -12.09
CA MET A 112 13.61 13.09 -13.40
C MET A 112 12.85 14.30 -13.94
N SER A 113 13.13 14.69 -15.18
CA SER A 113 12.41 15.74 -15.91
C SER A 113 11.84 15.18 -17.20
N LEU A 114 10.74 15.73 -17.66
CA LEU A 114 10.16 15.37 -18.95
C LEU A 114 10.83 16.15 -20.10
N PRO A 115 10.82 15.60 -21.34
CA PRO A 115 11.23 16.35 -22.50
C PRO A 115 10.45 17.66 -22.67
N ALA A 116 11.08 18.70 -23.22
CA ALA A 116 10.50 20.05 -23.32
C ALA A 116 9.10 20.11 -23.97
N PHE A 117 8.79 19.20 -24.89
CA PHE A 117 7.45 19.15 -25.51
C PHE A 117 6.33 18.67 -24.55
N LEU A 118 6.68 18.14 -23.39
CA LEU A 118 5.76 17.74 -22.32
C LEU A 118 5.78 18.71 -21.12
N GLU A 119 6.35 19.89 -21.26
CA GLU A 119 6.42 20.89 -20.20
C GLU A 119 5.08 21.19 -19.53
N PRO A 120 3.93 21.33 -20.22
CA PRO A 120 2.63 21.55 -19.57
C PRO A 120 2.22 20.38 -18.67
N LEU A 121 2.56 19.14 -19.06
CA LEU A 121 2.32 17.95 -18.25
C LEU A 121 3.22 17.96 -17.01
N GLU A 122 4.50 18.30 -17.14
CA GLU A 122 5.43 18.40 -16.02
C GLU A 122 4.99 19.47 -15.02
N GLN A 123 4.51 20.61 -15.47
CA GLN A 123 3.97 21.66 -14.60
C GLN A 123 2.74 21.17 -13.82
N TRP A 124 1.82 20.47 -14.48
CA TRP A 124 0.67 19.86 -13.82
C TRP A 124 1.12 18.82 -12.76
N MET A 125 2.11 17.98 -13.07
CA MET A 125 2.68 17.02 -12.12
C MET A 125 3.26 17.71 -10.88
N LYS A 126 4.05 18.78 -11.07
CA LYS A 126 4.62 19.58 -9.97
C LYS A 126 3.52 20.22 -9.10
N THR A 127 2.50 20.80 -9.72
CA THR A 127 1.38 21.40 -8.99
C THR A 127 0.59 20.36 -8.20
N SER A 128 0.38 19.18 -8.77
CA SER A 128 -0.29 18.07 -8.07
C SER A 128 0.52 17.58 -6.87
N GLU A 129 1.84 17.43 -7.03
CA GLU A 129 2.75 17.03 -5.96
C GLU A 129 2.75 18.04 -4.81
N GLU A 130 2.88 19.33 -5.12
CA GLU A 130 2.90 20.41 -4.12
C GLU A 130 1.56 20.48 -3.37
N SER A 131 0.44 20.36 -4.06
CA SER A 131 -0.89 20.32 -3.45
C SER A 131 -1.04 19.13 -2.49
N ALA A 132 -0.54 17.96 -2.88
CA ALA A 132 -0.55 16.77 -2.05
C ALA A 132 0.36 16.91 -0.83
N LYS A 133 1.54 17.55 -0.99
CA LYS A 133 2.49 17.83 0.10
C LYS A 133 1.85 18.74 1.14
N VAL A 134 1.31 19.88 0.72
CA VAL A 134 0.65 20.86 1.62
C VAL A 134 -0.50 20.20 2.40
N LEU A 135 -1.35 19.42 1.73
CA LEU A 135 -2.45 18.73 2.39
C LEU A 135 -1.96 17.68 3.40
N THR A 136 -0.91 16.93 3.04
CA THR A 136 -0.31 15.92 3.91
C THR A 136 0.30 16.56 5.17
N GLU A 137 1.02 17.67 5.03
CA GLU A 137 1.57 18.42 6.16
C GLU A 137 0.49 18.94 7.10
N GLN A 138 -0.61 19.46 6.55
CA GLN A 138 -1.77 19.89 7.35
C GLN A 138 -2.37 18.73 8.15
N PHE A 139 -2.47 17.55 7.55
CA PHE A 139 -2.97 16.35 8.25
C PHE A 139 -2.02 15.84 9.31
N MET A 140 -0.72 15.84 9.00
CA MET A 140 0.32 15.36 9.92
C MET A 140 0.48 16.27 11.13
N HIS A 141 0.14 17.57 11.01
CA HIS A 141 0.33 18.52 12.09
C HIS A 141 -0.46 18.13 13.34
N ALA A 142 0.24 17.64 14.35
CA ALA A 142 -0.31 17.24 15.64
C ALA A 142 0.64 17.64 16.77
N THR A 143 0.13 18.40 17.72
CA THR A 143 0.91 18.89 18.89
C THR A 143 0.69 18.04 20.13
N THR A 144 -0.29 17.13 20.12
CA THR A 144 -0.67 16.27 21.23
C THR A 144 -0.49 14.78 20.92
N PHE A 145 -0.32 13.95 21.91
CA PHE A 145 -0.31 12.49 21.73
C PHE A 145 -1.64 11.94 21.20
N GLY A 146 -2.77 12.54 21.59
CA GLY A 146 -4.08 12.19 21.02
C GLY A 146 -4.12 12.46 19.50
N GLY A 147 -3.60 13.60 19.07
CA GLY A 147 -3.46 13.93 17.64
C GLY A 147 -2.53 12.97 16.91
N LEU A 148 -1.42 12.55 17.53
CA LEU A 148 -0.53 11.52 16.98
C LEU A 148 -1.28 10.19 16.75
N ILE A 149 -2.03 9.72 17.76
CA ILE A 149 -2.80 8.47 17.64
C ILE A 149 -3.81 8.57 16.49
N ILE A 150 -4.54 9.68 16.39
CA ILE A 150 -5.48 9.91 15.30
C ILE A 150 -4.76 9.88 13.95
N ASN A 151 -3.60 10.52 13.82
CA ASN A 151 -2.82 10.51 12.58
C ASN A 151 -2.31 9.10 12.24
N ILE A 152 -1.83 8.32 13.20
CA ILE A 152 -1.43 6.92 12.98
C ILE A 152 -2.63 6.09 12.48
N LEU A 153 -3.82 6.28 13.07
CA LEU A 153 -5.01 5.55 12.64
C LEU A 153 -5.45 5.93 11.22
N LEU A 154 -5.46 7.23 10.91
CA LEU A 154 -6.00 7.75 9.62
C LEU A 154 -4.98 7.71 8.48
N MET A 155 -3.69 7.93 8.77
CA MET A 155 -2.67 8.07 7.73
C MET A 155 -1.75 6.85 7.62
N ALA A 156 -1.74 5.96 8.63
CA ALA A 156 -0.95 4.74 8.55
C ALA A 156 -1.80 3.47 8.55
N LEU A 157 -2.66 3.27 9.54
CA LEU A 157 -3.41 2.02 9.68
C LEU A 157 -4.52 1.88 8.62
N LEU A 158 -5.35 2.89 8.45
CA LEU A 158 -6.47 2.85 7.51
C LEU A 158 -6.03 2.68 6.06
N PRO A 159 -5.02 3.43 5.54
CA PRO A 159 -4.48 3.19 4.21
C PRO A 159 -3.84 1.80 4.09
N ALA A 160 -3.02 1.36 5.04
CA ALA A 160 -2.37 0.06 5.00
C ALA A 160 -3.39 -1.10 4.91
N LEU A 161 -4.51 -1.02 5.65
CA LEU A 161 -5.57 -2.01 5.55
C LEU A 161 -6.32 -1.92 4.22
N GLY A 162 -6.84 -0.74 3.88
CA GLY A 162 -7.71 -0.54 2.73
C GLY A 162 -6.99 -0.77 1.40
N GLU A 163 -5.80 -0.21 1.24
CA GLU A 163 -5.04 -0.31 0.00
C GLU A 163 -4.50 -1.72 -0.21
N GLU A 164 -4.02 -2.41 0.84
CA GLU A 164 -3.58 -3.80 0.67
C GLU A 164 -4.76 -4.74 0.36
N LEU A 165 -5.94 -4.55 0.98
CA LEU A 165 -7.14 -5.29 0.61
C LEU A 165 -7.52 -5.05 -0.85
N THR A 166 -7.48 -3.81 -1.30
CA THR A 166 -7.82 -3.40 -2.67
C THR A 166 -6.80 -3.93 -3.69
N PHE A 167 -5.52 -3.62 -3.51
CA PHE A 167 -4.49 -3.90 -4.51
C PHE A 167 -3.99 -5.34 -4.47
N ARG A 168 -3.74 -5.91 -3.28
CA ARG A 168 -3.20 -7.27 -3.14
C ARG A 168 -4.31 -8.29 -2.93
N GLY A 169 -5.31 -7.96 -2.11
CA GLY A 169 -6.45 -8.82 -1.86
C GLY A 169 -7.35 -9.02 -3.08
N VAL A 170 -7.67 -7.95 -3.81
CA VAL A 170 -8.58 -7.99 -4.96
C VAL A 170 -7.84 -7.87 -6.30
N LEU A 171 -7.22 -6.74 -6.61
CA LEU A 171 -6.69 -6.46 -7.94
C LEU A 171 -5.64 -7.47 -8.38
N GLN A 172 -4.57 -7.65 -7.61
CA GLN A 172 -3.51 -8.61 -7.93
C GLN A 172 -4.08 -10.02 -8.10
N ARG A 173 -5.05 -10.42 -7.28
CA ARG A 173 -5.71 -11.71 -7.37
C ARG A 173 -6.55 -11.86 -8.64
N LEU A 174 -7.29 -10.84 -9.05
CA LEU A 174 -8.07 -10.85 -10.30
C LEU A 174 -7.17 -10.89 -11.53
N LEU A 175 -6.02 -10.22 -11.47
CA LEU A 175 -5.01 -10.22 -12.54
C LEU A 175 -4.17 -11.51 -12.58
N THR A 176 -4.14 -12.29 -11.49
CA THR A 176 -3.43 -13.57 -11.47
C THR A 176 -4.28 -14.62 -12.18
N PRO A 177 -3.83 -15.16 -13.32
CA PRO A 177 -4.59 -16.15 -14.06
C PRO A 177 -4.86 -17.38 -13.20
N ARG A 178 -6.08 -17.92 -13.28
CA ARG A 178 -6.41 -19.20 -12.67
C ARG A 178 -5.68 -20.31 -13.42
N ILE A 179 -4.94 -21.14 -12.71
CA ILE A 179 -4.35 -22.35 -13.28
C ILE A 179 -5.51 -23.27 -13.64
N THR A 180 -5.83 -23.33 -14.92
CA THR A 180 -6.65 -24.41 -15.47
C THR A 180 -5.72 -25.57 -15.82
N SER A 181 -6.15 -26.78 -15.54
CA SER A 181 -5.37 -28.02 -15.77
C SER A 181 -4.87 -28.23 -17.21
N SER A 182 -5.30 -27.38 -18.14
CA SER A 182 -4.97 -27.43 -19.56
C SER A 182 -3.86 -26.46 -20.00
N SER A 183 -3.32 -25.63 -19.13
CA SER A 183 -2.24 -24.70 -19.51
C SER A 183 -0.87 -25.27 -19.10
N PRO A 184 0.02 -25.59 -20.07
CA PRO A 184 1.36 -26.08 -19.78
C PRO A 184 2.29 -24.99 -19.22
N TYR A 185 1.89 -23.71 -19.31
CA TYR A 185 2.64 -22.58 -18.76
C TYR A 185 2.21 -22.36 -17.32
N ARG A 186 3.12 -22.67 -16.39
CA ARG A 186 3.03 -22.26 -14.98
C ARG A 186 3.09 -20.74 -14.93
N GLN A 187 1.93 -20.10 -14.98
CA GLN A 187 1.85 -18.63 -15.00
C GLN A 187 2.36 -18.10 -13.67
N THR A 188 3.46 -17.38 -13.75
CA THR A 188 4.05 -16.71 -12.60
C THR A 188 3.24 -15.47 -12.25
N PRO A 189 3.05 -15.13 -10.97
CA PRO A 189 2.26 -13.97 -10.56
C PRO A 189 2.93 -12.62 -10.90
N HIS A 190 4.09 -12.62 -11.56
CA HIS A 190 4.91 -11.43 -11.79
C HIS A 190 4.15 -10.31 -12.50
N ILE A 191 3.45 -10.61 -13.60
CA ILE A 191 2.68 -9.60 -14.34
C ILE A 191 1.59 -8.99 -13.45
N ALA A 192 0.85 -9.81 -12.73
CA ALA A 192 -0.19 -9.33 -11.82
C ALA A 192 0.37 -8.43 -10.70
N ILE A 193 1.53 -8.80 -10.15
CA ILE A 193 2.24 -8.01 -9.13
C ILE A 193 2.63 -6.64 -9.69
N TRP A 194 3.32 -6.61 -10.84
CA TRP A 194 3.81 -5.37 -11.41
C TRP A 194 2.68 -4.47 -11.93
N CYS A 195 1.64 -5.02 -12.56
CA CYS A 195 0.46 -4.25 -12.95
C CYS A 195 -0.26 -3.66 -11.73
N SER A 196 -0.42 -4.43 -10.66
CA SER A 196 -1.01 -3.94 -9.41
C SER A 196 -0.15 -2.85 -8.77
N ALA A 197 1.18 -3.00 -8.77
CA ALA A 197 2.11 -2.02 -8.22
C ALA A 197 2.14 -0.72 -9.04
N LEU A 198 2.07 -0.82 -10.36
CA LEU A 198 1.98 0.33 -11.27
C LEU A 198 0.71 1.14 -10.99
N LEU A 199 -0.44 0.47 -10.94
CA LEU A 199 -1.72 1.12 -10.65
C LEU A 199 -1.77 1.69 -9.23
N PHE A 200 -1.22 0.98 -8.25
CA PHE A 200 -1.06 1.45 -6.88
C PHE A 200 -0.30 2.77 -6.81
N SER A 201 0.82 2.88 -7.53
CA SER A 201 1.59 4.13 -7.55
C SER A 201 0.88 5.22 -8.36
N ALA A 202 0.24 4.88 -9.48
CA ALA A 202 -0.38 5.84 -10.39
C ALA A 202 -1.57 6.59 -9.75
N ILE A 203 -2.39 5.90 -8.94
CA ILE A 203 -3.57 6.54 -8.33
C ILE A 203 -3.24 7.64 -7.32
N HIS A 204 -2.01 7.68 -6.82
CA HIS A 204 -1.59 8.73 -5.88
C HIS A 204 -1.35 10.08 -6.56
N LEU A 205 -1.19 10.12 -7.89
CA LEU A 205 -0.90 11.32 -8.67
C LEU A 205 0.32 12.12 -8.16
N GLN A 206 1.23 11.45 -7.47
CA GLN A 206 2.48 11.97 -6.93
C GLN A 206 3.64 11.37 -7.73
N PHE A 207 4.08 12.08 -8.75
CA PHE A 207 4.96 11.56 -9.80
C PHE A 207 6.42 11.50 -9.36
N TYR A 208 6.82 12.39 -8.47
CA TYR A 208 8.19 12.44 -7.94
C TYR A 208 8.46 11.43 -6.81
N GLY A 209 7.41 10.71 -6.38
CA GLY A 209 7.45 9.51 -5.53
C GLY A 209 7.01 8.22 -6.25
N PHE A 210 6.80 8.27 -7.58
CA PHE A 210 6.19 7.17 -8.34
C PHE A 210 7.03 5.89 -8.31
N VAL A 211 8.32 5.98 -8.62
CA VAL A 211 9.21 4.80 -8.72
C VAL A 211 9.37 4.10 -7.37
N PRO A 212 9.75 4.77 -6.27
CA PRO A 212 9.87 4.11 -4.98
C PRO A 212 8.55 3.50 -4.51
N ARG A 213 7.40 4.15 -4.72
CA ARG A 213 6.08 3.62 -4.37
C ARG A 213 5.71 2.38 -5.20
N MET A 214 6.01 2.39 -6.49
CA MET A 214 5.81 1.23 -7.36
C MET A 214 6.67 0.04 -6.91
N LEU A 215 7.95 0.27 -6.57
CA LEU A 215 8.84 -0.78 -6.09
C LEU A 215 8.40 -1.35 -4.74
N MET A 216 7.97 -0.50 -3.80
CA MET A 216 7.33 -0.96 -2.56
C MET A 216 6.07 -1.76 -2.85
N GLY A 217 5.25 -1.27 -3.77
CA GLY A 217 4.05 -1.96 -4.23
C GLY A 217 4.32 -3.36 -4.76
N ALA A 218 5.36 -3.53 -5.56
CA ALA A 218 5.79 -4.82 -6.06
C ALA A 218 6.33 -5.71 -4.92
N LEU A 219 7.12 -5.17 -4.00
CA LEU A 219 7.61 -5.90 -2.82
C LEU A 219 6.44 -6.45 -2.00
N PHE A 220 5.43 -5.64 -1.69
CA PHE A 220 4.23 -6.07 -0.96
C PHE A 220 3.48 -7.18 -1.70
N GLY A 221 3.37 -7.09 -3.03
CA GLY A 221 2.80 -8.14 -3.86
C GLY A 221 3.57 -9.47 -3.78
N TYR A 222 4.89 -9.41 -3.80
CA TYR A 222 5.75 -10.60 -3.61
C TYR A 222 5.63 -11.17 -2.19
N MET A 223 5.58 -10.32 -1.17
CA MET A 223 5.39 -10.76 0.22
C MET A 223 4.10 -11.55 0.39
N LEU A 224 2.98 -11.09 -0.20
CA LEU A 224 1.73 -11.86 -0.22
C LEU A 224 1.91 -13.23 -0.88
N VAL A 225 2.58 -13.30 -2.02
CA VAL A 225 2.78 -14.56 -2.76
C VAL A 225 3.65 -15.55 -1.98
N TRP A 226 4.70 -15.09 -1.33
CA TRP A 226 5.61 -15.95 -0.59
C TRP A 226 5.04 -16.45 0.73
N THR A 227 4.25 -15.61 1.41
CA THR A 227 3.70 -15.93 2.72
C THR A 227 2.29 -16.50 2.68
N GLY A 228 1.53 -16.21 1.62
CA GLY A 228 0.11 -16.56 1.51
C GLY A 228 -0.80 -15.76 2.44
N SER A 229 -0.29 -14.76 3.16
CA SER A 229 -1.02 -13.93 4.12
C SER A 229 -0.93 -12.44 3.77
N LEU A 230 -2.08 -11.77 3.78
CA LEU A 230 -2.15 -10.33 3.53
C LEU A 230 -1.65 -9.50 4.73
N TRP A 231 -1.53 -10.10 5.91
CA TRP A 231 -1.03 -9.39 7.09
C TRP A 231 0.41 -8.92 6.96
N ILE A 232 1.26 -9.66 6.23
CA ILE A 232 2.66 -9.26 6.04
C ILE A 232 2.79 -7.96 5.24
N PRO A 233 2.20 -7.82 4.03
CA PRO A 233 2.22 -6.53 3.34
C PRO A 233 1.50 -5.42 4.11
N ILE A 234 0.39 -5.70 4.82
CA ILE A 234 -0.28 -4.71 5.69
C ILE A 234 0.68 -4.20 6.77
N LEU A 235 1.42 -5.08 7.46
CA LEU A 235 2.38 -4.67 8.49
C LEU A 235 3.53 -3.84 7.91
N MET A 236 4.06 -4.21 6.74
CA MET A 236 5.12 -3.44 6.08
C MET A 236 4.62 -2.06 5.66
N HIS A 237 3.46 -1.99 5.06
CA HIS A 237 2.84 -0.73 4.64
C HIS A 237 2.53 0.17 5.85
N PHE A 238 1.90 -0.40 6.88
CA PHE A 238 1.66 0.30 8.15
C PHE A 238 2.96 0.84 8.75
N THR A 239 4.03 0.03 8.78
CA THR A 239 5.33 0.44 9.33
C THR A 239 5.90 1.63 8.58
N ASN A 240 5.87 1.61 7.23
CA ASN A 240 6.31 2.73 6.41
C ASN A 240 5.57 4.02 6.74
N ASN A 241 4.24 3.97 6.72
CA ASN A 241 3.41 5.15 6.94
C ASN A 241 3.46 5.64 8.39
N ALA A 242 3.48 4.71 9.36
CA ALA A 242 3.60 5.05 10.79
C ALA A 242 4.93 5.71 11.10
N MET A 243 6.02 5.28 10.45
CA MET A 243 7.32 5.94 10.62
C MET A 243 7.30 7.37 10.09
N ALA A 244 6.69 7.66 8.95
CA ALA A 244 6.54 9.02 8.44
C ALA A 244 5.77 9.90 9.43
N VAL A 245 4.63 9.41 9.97
CA VAL A 245 3.84 10.14 10.97
C VAL A 245 4.62 10.37 12.26
N LEU A 246 5.34 9.35 12.75
CA LEU A 246 6.15 9.45 13.98
C LEU A 246 7.29 10.43 13.82
N LEU A 247 8.03 10.35 12.72
CA LEU A 247 9.16 11.23 12.45
C LEU A 247 8.70 12.69 12.32
N TYR A 248 7.58 12.94 11.64
CA TYR A 248 6.99 14.27 11.55
C TYR A 248 6.57 14.80 12.92
N PHE A 249 5.91 13.98 13.76
CA PHE A 249 5.53 14.37 15.12
C PHE A 249 6.73 14.69 16.01
N VAL A 250 7.80 13.90 15.92
CA VAL A 250 9.05 14.13 16.67
C VAL A 250 9.72 15.39 16.17
N SER A 251 9.80 15.63 14.86
CA SER A 251 10.41 16.82 14.28
C SER A 251 9.77 18.11 14.78
N LEU A 252 8.43 18.16 14.86
CA LEU A 252 7.70 19.30 15.41
C LEU A 252 8.03 19.58 16.90
N ARG A 253 8.34 18.55 17.69
CA ARG A 253 8.63 18.68 19.11
C ARG A 253 10.08 19.05 19.41
N VAL A 254 11.00 18.53 18.61
CA VAL A 254 12.45 18.70 18.83
C VAL A 254 13.00 19.87 17.98
N GLY A 255 12.19 20.40 17.05
CA GLY A 255 12.61 21.42 16.11
C GLY A 255 13.57 20.89 15.02
N TRP A 256 13.42 19.61 14.69
CA TRP A 256 14.19 19.01 13.59
C TRP A 256 13.62 19.43 12.24
N ASP A 257 14.53 19.64 11.30
CA ASP A 257 14.19 19.94 9.93
C ASP A 257 13.79 18.65 9.20
N MET A 258 12.56 18.60 8.71
CA MET A 258 12.06 17.46 7.96
C MET A 258 12.82 17.22 6.66
N GLU A 259 13.29 18.28 5.99
CA GLU A 259 14.10 18.13 4.77
C GLU A 259 15.40 17.37 5.04
N LYS A 260 16.01 17.58 6.22
CA LYS A 260 17.19 16.82 6.64
C LYS A 260 16.87 15.36 6.97
N MET A 261 15.68 15.07 7.45
CA MET A 261 15.26 13.69 7.71
C MET A 261 14.96 12.92 6.43
N ASP A 262 14.31 13.55 5.47
CA ASP A 262 14.08 13.01 4.14
C ASP A 262 15.38 12.86 3.33
N ALA A 263 16.40 13.66 3.64
CA ALA A 263 17.73 13.56 3.06
C ALA A 263 18.60 12.42 3.63
N ILE A 264 18.13 11.69 4.67
CA ILE A 264 18.88 10.53 5.17
C ILE A 264 18.94 9.45 4.09
N GLY A 265 20.14 9.07 3.69
CA GLY A 265 20.38 8.14 2.58
C GLY A 265 20.68 8.83 1.25
N THR A 266 20.72 10.18 1.22
CA THR A 266 21.04 10.99 0.03
C THR A 266 22.21 11.94 0.33
N ASN A 267 22.70 12.67 -0.64
CA ASN A 267 23.75 13.68 -0.50
C ASN A 267 24.91 13.18 0.39
N ASP A 268 25.20 13.87 1.49
CA ASP A 268 26.28 13.54 2.43
C ASP A 268 26.13 12.17 3.11
N THR A 269 24.91 11.63 3.13
CA THR A 269 24.58 10.31 3.69
C THR A 269 24.27 9.25 2.63
N LEU A 270 24.67 9.48 1.38
CA LEU A 270 24.43 8.57 0.25
C LEU A 270 24.84 7.12 0.56
N TRP A 271 25.95 6.96 1.27
CA TRP A 271 26.43 5.64 1.67
C TRP A 271 25.41 4.86 2.53
N LEU A 272 24.64 5.56 3.39
CA LEU A 272 23.55 4.94 4.15
C LEU A 272 22.44 4.42 3.24
N GLY A 273 22.06 5.18 2.21
CA GLY A 273 21.08 4.76 1.21
C GLY A 273 21.52 3.52 0.46
N VAL A 274 22.78 3.49 0.01
CA VAL A 274 23.35 2.35 -0.71
C VAL A 274 23.47 1.12 0.20
N VAL A 275 23.97 1.26 1.42
CA VAL A 275 24.09 0.17 2.39
C VAL A 275 22.70 -0.38 2.75
N SER A 276 21.74 0.51 3.01
CA SER A 276 20.33 0.15 3.26
C SER A 276 19.75 -0.65 2.09
N MET A 277 19.98 -0.22 0.86
CA MET A 277 19.51 -0.92 -0.35
C MET A 277 20.09 -2.34 -0.44
N VAL A 278 21.41 -2.49 -0.22
CA VAL A 278 22.08 -3.81 -0.25
C VAL A 278 21.51 -4.73 0.85
N ILE A 279 21.40 -4.22 2.09
CA ILE A 279 20.85 -4.99 3.21
C ILE A 279 19.39 -5.38 2.95
N THR A 280 18.59 -4.47 2.39
CA THR A 280 17.20 -4.74 2.04
C THR A 280 17.09 -5.84 0.98
N ILE A 281 17.90 -5.79 -0.08
CA ILE A 281 17.93 -6.83 -1.13
C ILE A 281 18.32 -8.20 -0.53
N ILE A 282 19.38 -8.25 0.27
CA ILE A 282 19.82 -9.48 0.93
C ILE A 282 18.73 -10.00 1.89
N GLY A 283 18.12 -9.10 2.68
CA GLY A 283 17.07 -9.46 3.61
C GLY A 283 15.81 -9.98 2.94
N VAL A 284 15.39 -9.36 1.83
CA VAL A 284 14.25 -9.84 1.01
C VAL A 284 14.55 -11.23 0.43
N TYR A 285 15.76 -11.47 -0.06
CA TYR A 285 16.17 -12.77 -0.56
C TYR A 285 16.16 -13.84 0.57
N ALA A 286 16.70 -13.52 1.73
CA ALA A 286 16.71 -14.40 2.90
C ALA A 286 15.29 -14.71 3.40
N PHE A 287 14.42 -13.68 3.43
CA PHE A 287 13.01 -13.84 3.79
C PHE A 287 12.30 -14.81 2.85
N ARG A 288 12.44 -14.60 1.54
CA ARG A 288 11.87 -15.49 0.52
C ARG A 288 12.32 -16.94 0.73
N ARG A 289 13.63 -17.16 0.94
CA ARG A 289 14.18 -18.50 1.16
C ARG A 289 13.59 -19.15 2.42
N SER A 290 13.47 -18.40 3.51
CA SER A 290 12.92 -18.88 4.78
C SER A 290 11.45 -19.27 4.67
N THR A 291 10.64 -18.48 3.95
CA THR A 291 9.21 -18.79 3.73
C THR A 291 9.04 -20.03 2.86
N THR A 292 9.88 -20.21 1.84
CA THR A 292 9.84 -21.40 0.97
C THR A 292 10.16 -22.68 1.76
N MET A 293 11.17 -22.64 2.63
CA MET A 293 11.54 -23.78 3.48
C MET A 293 10.46 -24.11 4.51
N SER A 294 9.85 -23.12 5.15
CA SER A 294 8.75 -23.29 6.09
C SER A 294 7.53 -23.95 5.43
N ASN A 295 7.16 -23.50 4.24
CA ASN A 295 6.04 -24.06 3.49
C ASN A 295 6.32 -25.50 2.99
N ALA A 296 7.57 -25.86 2.72
CA ALA A 296 7.96 -27.23 2.35
C ALA A 296 7.85 -28.18 3.55
N SER A 297 8.33 -27.76 4.72
CA SER A 297 8.26 -28.58 5.94
C SER A 297 6.82 -28.84 6.42
N SER A 298 5.95 -27.82 6.33
CA SER A 298 4.54 -27.99 6.70
C SER A 298 3.78 -28.96 5.80
N ARG A 299 4.13 -29.03 4.50
CA ARG A 299 3.52 -30.00 3.56
C ARG A 299 3.97 -31.44 3.84
N MET A 300 5.21 -31.66 4.28
CA MET A 300 5.70 -32.98 4.64
C MET A 300 5.05 -33.52 5.91
N SER A 301 4.79 -32.65 6.89
CA SER A 301 4.13 -33.03 8.16
C SER A 301 2.62 -33.28 8.03
N SER A 302 1.95 -32.72 6.99
CA SER A 302 0.51 -32.93 6.75
C SER A 302 0.20 -34.12 5.83
N GLY A 303 1.22 -34.72 5.21
CA GLY A 303 1.11 -35.89 4.31
C GLY A 303 1.50 -37.23 4.97
N SER A 304 1.86 -37.22 6.27
CA SER A 304 2.09 -38.40 7.12
C SER A 304 0.88 -38.64 8.01
#